data_af564a2defdc37a851da2b97796bbc5d
#
_entry.id   af564a2defdc37a851da2b97796bbc5d
#
_cell.length_a   1.000
_cell.length_b   1.000
_cell.length_c   1.000
_cell.angle_alpha   90.00
_cell.angle_beta   90.00
_cell.angle_gamma   90.00
#
_symmetry.space_group_name_H-M   'P 1'
#
loop_
_entity.id
_entity.type
_entity.pdbx_description
1 polymer ?
#
loop_
_entity_poly.entity_id
_entity_poly.type
_entity_poly.pdbx_seq_one_letter_code
_entity_poly.pdbx_strand_id
1 'polypeptide(L)'
;MKSRKAEGPRLRLSIEEVDMIRELRANNIDNVNNNSALTNHLKERGIDKDDVISVKHWQSASGDYRFSIVTKEDLNIKESLIFDKVNKFIEGYSPDYTEIKRKKQSEPHLLVINPADIHIGKYAKAIETGEDYNSEIAVKRVMEGIKGLINKAQGFEIEKILFCIGNDVLHIDNVYSTTTKGTPQDTDGKWWEHYELALALYVECIEILRKIAPVDVVHSMSNHDYQSGFHLAHTLQAWFRKAIDITFDVTVAHRKYYKYGTSLIGLEHGDGAKMDNLPLLMAQEKPKMWANTKTRYWYLHHIHHKVKHKWRDAKDFIGVTVEYMRSPSGTDSWHSRKGYTGVPKACEGFIHHKELGQVARLTHFF
;
A
#
# COMPACT_ATOMS: atom_id res chain seq x y z
N MET A 1 12.74 10.22 33.18
CA MET A 1 12.67 9.11 32.22
C MET A 1 12.79 9.68 30.82
N LYS A 2 13.97 9.50 30.19
CA LYS A 2 14.18 9.98 28.80
C LYS A 2 13.62 8.93 27.83
N SER A 3 12.69 9.34 26.97
CA SER A 3 12.12 8.49 25.93
C SER A 3 13.21 8.08 24.93
N ARG A 4 13.44 6.78 24.79
CA ARG A 4 14.25 6.26 23.69
C ARG A 4 13.43 6.42 22.40
N LYS A 5 13.92 7.25 21.48
CA LYS A 5 13.44 7.27 20.10
C LYS A 5 13.70 5.88 19.49
N ALA A 6 12.67 5.26 18.94
CA ALA A 6 12.80 4.06 18.14
C ALA A 6 13.51 4.45 16.83
N GLU A 7 14.78 4.05 16.71
CA GLU A 7 15.49 4.09 15.43
C GLU A 7 15.04 2.88 14.62
N GLY A 8 14.77 3.08 13.34
CA GLY A 8 14.42 2.02 12.39
C GLY A 8 15.50 0.94 12.27
N PRO A 9 15.25 -0.17 11.55
CA PRO A 9 16.16 -1.31 11.52
C PRO A 9 17.55 -0.86 11.02
N ARG A 10 18.56 -1.01 11.87
CA ARG A 10 19.95 -0.70 11.55
C ARG A 10 20.45 -1.76 10.58
N LEU A 11 20.62 -1.39 9.32
CA LEU A 11 21.27 -2.22 8.30
C LEU A 11 22.80 -2.36 8.51
N ARG A 12 23.39 -1.61 9.47
CA ARG A 12 24.82 -1.66 9.80
C ARG A 12 24.99 -1.56 11.31
N LEU A 13 25.89 -2.38 11.86
CA LEU A 13 26.33 -2.26 13.24
C LEU A 13 27.01 -0.90 13.46
N SER A 14 26.81 -0.28 14.63
CA SER A 14 27.54 0.92 15.01
C SER A 14 29.05 0.61 15.21
N ILE A 15 29.90 1.63 15.13
CA ILE A 15 31.33 1.48 15.37
C ILE A 15 31.55 0.86 16.77
N GLU A 16 30.80 1.28 17.79
CA GLU A 16 30.87 0.75 19.15
C GLU A 16 30.44 -0.72 19.24
N GLU A 17 29.42 -1.14 18.50
CA GLU A 17 29.02 -2.56 18.43
C GLU A 17 30.06 -3.41 17.69
N VAL A 18 30.69 -2.85 16.67
CA VAL A 18 31.81 -3.51 15.96
C VAL A 18 33.00 -3.64 16.88
N ASP A 19 33.34 -2.63 17.66
CA ASP A 19 34.46 -2.65 18.58
C ASP A 19 34.19 -3.57 19.79
N MET A 20 32.97 -3.61 20.33
CA MET A 20 32.57 -4.58 21.36
C MET A 20 32.65 -6.03 20.83
N ILE A 21 32.23 -6.27 19.60
CA ILE A 21 32.38 -7.58 18.94
C ILE A 21 33.87 -7.90 18.70
N ARG A 22 34.70 -6.92 18.39
CA ARG A 22 36.17 -7.09 18.27
C ARG A 22 36.82 -7.44 19.61
N GLU A 23 36.44 -6.77 20.71
CA GLU A 23 36.94 -7.10 22.06
C GLU A 23 36.52 -8.50 22.53
N LEU A 24 35.24 -8.87 22.33
CA LEU A 24 34.76 -10.22 22.63
C LEU A 24 35.47 -11.29 21.77
N ARG A 25 35.90 -10.97 20.57
CA ARG A 25 36.63 -11.85 19.67
C ARG A 25 38.10 -11.92 20.01
N ALA A 26 38.73 -10.80 20.40
CA ALA A 26 40.13 -10.77 20.87
C ALA A 26 40.30 -11.68 22.09
N ASN A 27 39.42 -11.63 23.06
CA ASN A 27 39.43 -12.52 24.23
C ASN A 27 39.26 -14.01 23.89
N ASN A 28 38.58 -14.34 22.77
CA ASN A 28 38.45 -15.72 22.29
C ASN A 28 39.65 -16.15 21.43
N ILE A 29 40.27 -15.20 20.74
CA ILE A 29 41.45 -15.45 19.89
C ILE A 29 42.73 -15.60 20.74
N ASP A 30 42.82 -14.87 21.85
CA ASP A 30 43.99 -14.97 22.74
C ASP A 30 44.12 -16.34 23.42
N ASN A 31 43.05 -17.04 23.69
CA ASN A 31 43.06 -18.45 24.11
C ASN A 31 43.47 -19.42 23.00
N VAL A 32 43.39 -19.02 21.72
CA VAL A 32 43.82 -19.82 20.57
C VAL A 32 45.27 -19.48 20.13
N ASN A 33 45.79 -18.34 20.57
CA ASN A 33 47.11 -17.85 20.19
C ASN A 33 48.31 -18.71 20.66
N ASN A 34 48.09 -19.60 21.62
CA ASN A 34 49.10 -20.56 22.11
C ASN A 34 48.97 -21.92 21.41
N ASN A 35 48.13 -22.06 20.38
CA ASN A 35 48.00 -23.34 19.67
C ASN A 35 48.89 -23.33 18.40
N SER A 36 50.05 -23.91 18.49
CA SER A 36 51.01 -24.06 17.37
C SER A 36 50.39 -24.77 16.15
N ALA A 37 49.37 -25.62 16.38
CA ALA A 37 48.65 -26.32 15.32
C ALA A 37 47.78 -25.39 14.48
N LEU A 38 47.09 -24.39 15.07
CA LEU A 38 46.33 -23.38 14.33
C LEU A 38 47.24 -22.47 13.51
N THR A 39 48.33 -22.00 14.13
CA THR A 39 49.30 -21.12 13.44
C THR A 39 49.93 -21.81 12.21
N ASN A 40 50.27 -23.08 12.34
CA ASN A 40 50.77 -23.87 11.22
C ASN A 40 49.70 -24.04 10.14
N HIS A 41 48.44 -24.33 10.53
CA HIS A 41 47.32 -24.51 9.63
C HIS A 41 46.99 -23.25 8.81
N LEU A 42 47.01 -22.06 9.44
CA LEU A 42 46.82 -20.76 8.78
C LEU A 42 47.96 -20.52 7.77
N LYS A 43 49.22 -20.77 8.19
CA LYS A 43 50.42 -20.59 7.35
C LYS A 43 50.41 -21.50 6.13
N GLU A 44 50.02 -22.76 6.29
CA GLU A 44 49.90 -23.74 5.19
C GLU A 44 48.88 -23.35 4.15
N ARG A 45 47.85 -22.63 4.56
CA ARG A 45 46.76 -22.15 3.68
C ARG A 45 46.94 -20.72 3.19
N GLY A 46 47.99 -20.03 3.59
CA GLY A 46 48.25 -18.64 3.21
C GLY A 46 47.22 -17.65 3.76
N ILE A 47 46.60 -18.00 4.88
CA ILE A 47 45.57 -17.14 5.53
C ILE A 47 46.27 -16.21 6.53
N ASP A 48 46.10 -14.90 6.36
CA ASP A 48 46.55 -13.93 7.33
C ASP A 48 45.70 -14.02 8.60
N LYS A 49 46.34 -14.00 9.75
CA LYS A 49 45.69 -14.06 11.04
C LYS A 49 44.72 -12.91 11.24
N ASP A 50 45.06 -11.72 10.74
CA ASP A 50 44.22 -10.53 10.86
C ASP A 50 42.96 -10.59 9.99
N ASP A 51 42.88 -11.52 9.03
CA ASP A 51 41.70 -11.76 8.21
C ASP A 51 40.77 -12.83 8.77
N VAL A 52 41.16 -13.48 9.87
CA VAL A 52 40.34 -14.51 10.52
C VAL A 52 39.25 -13.87 11.38
N ILE A 53 37.99 -14.20 11.07
CA ILE A 53 36.83 -13.72 11.81
C ILE A 53 36.38 -14.69 12.90
N SER A 54 36.42 -15.98 12.59
CA SER A 54 36.08 -17.02 13.55
C SER A 54 36.81 -18.33 13.28
N VAL A 55 37.14 -19.03 14.35
CA VAL A 55 37.76 -20.36 14.29
C VAL A 55 36.90 -21.30 15.14
N LYS A 56 36.48 -22.42 14.56
CA LYS A 56 35.98 -23.59 15.32
C LYS A 56 37.01 -24.68 15.20
N HIS A 57 37.34 -25.33 16.30
CA HIS A 57 38.27 -26.45 16.30
C HIS A 57 37.67 -27.63 17.07
N TRP A 58 38.08 -28.83 16.69
CA TRP A 58 37.76 -30.07 17.38
C TRP A 58 38.90 -31.06 17.22
N GLN A 59 39.01 -31.96 18.16
CA GLN A 59 40.01 -33.02 18.10
C GLN A 59 39.34 -34.31 17.58
N SER A 60 39.99 -34.96 16.62
CA SER A 60 39.54 -36.24 16.12
C SER A 60 39.81 -37.36 17.15
N ALA A 61 39.19 -38.51 16.97
CA ALA A 61 39.46 -39.69 17.81
C ALA A 61 40.91 -40.19 17.76
N SER A 62 41.63 -39.79 16.68
CA SER A 62 43.10 -40.05 16.51
C SER A 62 43.98 -39.00 17.22
N GLY A 63 43.40 -38.01 17.83
CA GLY A 63 44.15 -36.92 18.52
C GLY A 63 44.49 -35.71 17.65
N ASP A 64 44.17 -35.75 16.32
CA ASP A 64 44.49 -34.66 15.40
C ASP A 64 43.53 -33.49 15.56
N TYR A 65 44.04 -32.27 15.53
CA TYR A 65 43.22 -31.05 15.52
C TYR A 65 42.69 -30.77 14.11
N ARG A 66 41.42 -30.45 14.06
CA ARG A 66 40.74 -29.97 12.84
C ARG A 66 40.18 -28.57 13.08
N PHE A 67 40.23 -27.71 12.06
CA PHE A 67 39.84 -26.33 12.11
C PHE A 67 38.81 -26.01 11.02
N SER A 68 37.80 -25.22 11.38
CA SER A 68 36.92 -24.52 10.42
C SER A 68 37.14 -23.03 10.63
N ILE A 69 37.68 -22.37 9.62
CA ILE A 69 38.08 -20.96 9.68
C ILE A 69 37.17 -20.19 8.76
N VAL A 70 36.70 -19.04 9.22
CA VAL A 70 35.93 -18.07 8.43
C VAL A 70 36.75 -16.80 8.34
N THR A 71 37.04 -16.35 7.11
CA THR A 71 37.80 -15.13 6.85
C THR A 71 36.89 -13.96 6.47
N LYS A 72 37.45 -12.76 6.43
CA LYS A 72 36.76 -11.55 5.93
C LYS A 72 36.33 -11.72 4.48
N GLU A 73 37.16 -12.37 3.66
CA GLU A 73 36.88 -12.66 2.27
C GLU A 73 35.65 -13.60 2.13
N ASP A 74 35.57 -14.67 2.94
CA ASP A 74 34.43 -15.59 2.95
C ASP A 74 33.11 -14.89 3.29
N LEU A 75 33.12 -13.90 4.22
CA LEU A 75 31.92 -13.13 4.56
C LEU A 75 31.54 -12.20 3.43
N ASN A 76 32.46 -11.47 2.86
CA ASN A 76 32.22 -10.56 1.75
C ASN A 76 31.65 -11.32 0.53
N ILE A 77 32.19 -12.48 0.20
CA ILE A 77 31.64 -13.32 -0.87
C ILE A 77 30.24 -13.81 -0.55
N LYS A 78 29.99 -14.25 0.70
CA LYS A 78 28.64 -14.70 1.11
C LYS A 78 27.61 -13.58 1.09
N GLU A 79 27.97 -12.39 1.57
CA GLU A 79 27.08 -11.21 1.53
C GLU A 79 26.77 -10.83 0.09
N SER A 80 27.77 -10.72 -0.77
CA SER A 80 27.58 -10.42 -2.18
C SER A 80 26.67 -11.44 -2.87
N LEU A 81 26.88 -12.74 -2.65
CA LEU A 81 26.04 -13.80 -3.22
C LEU A 81 24.59 -13.77 -2.71
N ILE A 82 24.38 -13.37 -1.44
CA ILE A 82 23.03 -13.21 -0.88
C ILE A 82 22.35 -12.00 -1.53
N PHE A 83 23.04 -10.86 -1.60
CA PHE A 83 22.51 -9.66 -2.25
C PHE A 83 22.21 -9.91 -3.73
N ASP A 84 23.06 -10.60 -4.47
CA ASP A 84 22.83 -10.94 -5.87
C ASP A 84 21.61 -11.87 -6.05
N LYS A 85 21.43 -12.85 -5.16
CA LYS A 85 20.26 -13.73 -5.17
C LYS A 85 18.99 -12.97 -4.84
N VAL A 86 19.03 -12.10 -3.82
CA VAL A 86 17.88 -11.25 -3.43
C VAL A 86 17.53 -10.31 -4.57
N ASN A 87 18.52 -9.64 -5.17
CA ASN A 87 18.29 -8.74 -6.30
C ASN A 87 17.67 -9.47 -7.50
N LYS A 88 18.21 -10.63 -7.89
CA LYS A 88 17.64 -11.46 -8.96
C LYS A 88 16.21 -11.91 -8.67
N PHE A 89 15.93 -12.30 -7.43
CA PHE A 89 14.58 -12.66 -7.00
C PHE A 89 13.63 -11.46 -7.12
N ILE A 90 14.05 -10.31 -6.60
CA ILE A 90 13.26 -9.06 -6.67
C ILE A 90 13.03 -8.63 -8.12
N GLU A 91 14.07 -8.72 -8.98
CA GLU A 91 13.96 -8.38 -10.40
C GLU A 91 13.01 -9.30 -11.15
N GLY A 92 13.02 -10.60 -10.85
CA GLY A 92 12.11 -11.58 -11.46
C GLY A 92 10.67 -11.45 -10.97
N TYR A 93 10.44 -10.91 -9.78
CA TYR A 93 9.10 -10.78 -9.19
C TYR A 93 8.29 -9.63 -9.80
N SER A 94 8.92 -8.53 -10.16
CA SER A 94 8.23 -7.38 -10.77
C SER A 94 8.26 -7.49 -12.30
N PRO A 95 7.09 -7.47 -12.97
CA PRO A 95 7.04 -7.50 -14.43
C PRO A 95 7.74 -6.29 -15.05
N ASP A 96 8.23 -6.47 -16.27
CA ASP A 96 8.75 -5.37 -17.08
C ASP A 96 7.62 -4.68 -17.81
N TYR A 97 7.57 -3.36 -17.68
CA TYR A 97 6.56 -2.53 -18.32
C TYR A 97 7.17 -1.70 -19.45
N THR A 98 6.76 -1.97 -20.68
CA THR A 98 7.16 -1.15 -21.82
C THR A 98 6.55 0.23 -21.75
N GLU A 99 7.29 1.25 -22.21
CA GLU A 99 6.78 2.62 -22.31
C GLU A 99 5.60 2.70 -23.28
N ILE A 100 4.51 3.34 -22.87
CA ILE A 100 3.37 3.61 -23.72
C ILE A 100 3.50 5.05 -24.24
N LYS A 101 3.77 5.19 -25.56
CA LYS A 101 3.79 6.50 -26.22
C LYS A 101 2.37 7.04 -26.35
N ARG A 102 2.11 8.20 -25.77
CA ARG A 102 0.79 8.86 -25.76
C ARG A 102 0.85 10.18 -26.53
N LYS A 103 -0.22 10.51 -27.24
CA LYS A 103 -0.36 11.82 -27.87
C LYS A 103 -0.62 12.87 -26.80
N LYS A 104 -0.12 14.10 -27.04
CA LYS A 104 -0.47 15.25 -26.19
C LYS A 104 -1.94 15.58 -26.39
N GLN A 105 -2.65 15.76 -25.29
CA GLN A 105 -4.06 16.11 -25.30
C GLN A 105 -4.24 17.62 -25.59
N SER A 106 -5.26 17.96 -26.35
CA SER A 106 -5.61 19.35 -26.66
C SER A 106 -6.44 19.98 -25.54
N GLU A 107 -7.35 19.19 -24.96
CA GLU A 107 -8.21 19.56 -23.85
C GLU A 107 -8.04 18.57 -22.68
N PRO A 108 -6.96 18.69 -21.90
CA PRO A 108 -6.56 17.67 -20.95
C PRO A 108 -7.47 17.61 -19.72
N HIS A 109 -7.87 16.37 -19.36
CA HIS A 109 -8.67 16.07 -18.19
C HIS A 109 -7.98 15.05 -17.27
N LEU A 110 -8.26 15.14 -15.98
CA LEU A 110 -7.99 14.11 -14.99
C LEU A 110 -9.24 13.25 -14.80
N LEU A 111 -9.09 11.94 -14.89
CA LEU A 111 -10.11 10.98 -14.47
C LEU A 111 -9.78 10.49 -13.06
N VAL A 112 -10.61 10.83 -12.08
CA VAL A 112 -10.54 10.27 -10.73
C VAL A 112 -11.39 9.01 -10.69
N ILE A 113 -10.79 7.88 -10.31
CA ILE A 113 -11.48 6.60 -10.08
C ILE A 113 -11.24 6.21 -8.62
N ASN A 114 -12.33 6.00 -7.91
CA ASN A 114 -12.27 5.83 -6.45
C ASN A 114 -13.26 4.74 -5.99
N PRO A 115 -12.96 3.45 -6.27
CA PRO A 115 -13.74 2.34 -5.74
C PRO A 115 -13.41 2.17 -4.26
N ALA A 116 -14.38 2.41 -3.41
CA ALA A 116 -14.20 2.39 -1.96
C ALA A 116 -15.22 1.50 -1.27
N ASP A 117 -14.92 1.12 -0.03
CA ASP A 117 -15.77 0.23 0.78
C ASP A 117 -16.11 -1.05 0.00
N ILE A 118 -15.08 -1.67 -0.60
CA ILE A 118 -15.22 -2.88 -1.41
C ILE A 118 -15.48 -4.08 -0.51
N HIS A 119 -14.77 -4.16 0.61
CA HIS A 119 -14.86 -5.22 1.60
C HIS A 119 -14.69 -6.63 1.01
N ILE A 120 -13.58 -6.88 0.30
CA ILE A 120 -13.20 -8.25 -0.10
C ILE A 120 -13.07 -9.10 1.17
N GLY A 121 -13.72 -10.24 1.18
CA GLY A 121 -13.83 -11.11 2.35
C GLY A 121 -15.16 -10.99 3.10
N LYS A 122 -15.98 -9.99 2.82
CA LYS A 122 -17.31 -9.84 3.43
C LYS A 122 -18.25 -10.94 2.96
N TYR A 123 -18.97 -11.54 3.92
CA TYR A 123 -19.97 -12.56 3.64
C TYR A 123 -21.35 -12.09 4.05
N ALA A 124 -22.30 -12.18 3.12
CA ALA A 124 -23.72 -11.92 3.38
C ALA A 124 -24.61 -12.83 2.53
N LYS A 125 -25.74 -13.24 3.08
CA LYS A 125 -26.72 -14.08 2.41
C LYS A 125 -28.02 -13.34 2.17
N ALA A 126 -28.60 -13.50 0.98
CA ALA A 126 -29.84 -12.86 0.56
C ALA A 126 -31.01 -13.11 1.53
N ILE A 127 -31.08 -14.29 2.16
CA ILE A 127 -32.11 -14.62 3.13
C ILE A 127 -32.07 -13.75 4.38
N GLU A 128 -30.88 -13.19 4.71
CA GLU A 128 -30.68 -12.33 5.89
C GLU A 128 -30.70 -10.84 5.52
N THR A 129 -30.07 -10.49 4.39
CA THR A 129 -29.71 -9.10 4.06
C THR A 129 -30.45 -8.58 2.83
N GLY A 130 -31.15 -9.45 2.10
CA GLY A 130 -31.84 -9.12 0.85
C GLY A 130 -30.98 -9.27 -0.41
N GLU A 131 -29.66 -9.43 -0.28
CA GLU A 131 -28.71 -9.70 -1.38
C GLU A 131 -27.56 -10.60 -0.92
N ASP A 132 -27.03 -11.44 -1.81
CA ASP A 132 -25.80 -12.17 -1.58
C ASP A 132 -24.61 -11.24 -1.79
N TYR A 133 -23.59 -11.36 -0.93
CA TYR A 133 -22.29 -10.71 -1.12
C TYR A 133 -21.15 -11.60 -0.65
N ASN A 134 -20.08 -11.67 -1.44
CA ASN A 134 -18.86 -12.42 -1.17
C ASN A 134 -17.69 -11.81 -1.97
N SER A 135 -16.51 -12.36 -1.79
CA SER A 135 -15.29 -11.89 -2.47
C SER A 135 -15.38 -11.93 -4.00
N GLU A 136 -16.03 -12.95 -4.57
CA GLU A 136 -16.21 -13.07 -6.02
C GLU A 136 -17.10 -11.92 -6.56
N ILE A 137 -18.21 -11.65 -5.88
CA ILE A 137 -19.12 -10.54 -6.23
C ILE A 137 -18.40 -9.19 -6.09
N ALA A 138 -17.59 -9.03 -5.03
CA ALA A 138 -16.79 -7.82 -4.81
C ALA A 138 -15.86 -7.55 -5.99
N VAL A 139 -15.03 -8.53 -6.36
CA VAL A 139 -14.08 -8.44 -7.48
C VAL A 139 -14.81 -8.15 -8.80
N LYS A 140 -15.89 -8.88 -9.08
CA LYS A 140 -16.70 -8.69 -10.29
C LYS A 140 -17.25 -7.26 -10.38
N ARG A 141 -17.87 -6.75 -9.30
CA ARG A 141 -18.43 -5.40 -9.27
C ARG A 141 -17.37 -4.32 -9.48
N VAL A 142 -16.20 -4.45 -8.86
CA VAL A 142 -15.12 -3.47 -9.06
C VAL A 142 -14.63 -3.46 -10.50
N MET A 143 -14.38 -4.64 -11.07
CA MET A 143 -13.95 -4.76 -12.48
C MET A 143 -14.99 -4.21 -13.45
N GLU A 144 -16.26 -4.51 -13.24
CA GLU A 144 -17.39 -3.98 -14.01
C GLU A 144 -17.49 -2.45 -13.85
N GLY A 145 -17.38 -1.97 -12.60
CA GLY A 145 -17.42 -0.56 -12.27
C GLY A 145 -16.34 0.24 -12.96
N ILE A 146 -15.08 -0.22 -12.90
CA ILE A 146 -13.95 0.45 -13.56
C ILE A 146 -14.15 0.49 -15.07
N LYS A 147 -14.50 -0.64 -15.71
CA LYS A 147 -14.80 -0.67 -17.15
C LYS A 147 -15.97 0.25 -17.51
N GLY A 148 -17.00 0.27 -16.67
CA GLY A 148 -18.16 1.14 -16.86
C GLY A 148 -17.83 2.63 -16.73
N LEU A 149 -16.95 3.01 -15.79
CA LEU A 149 -16.47 4.39 -15.64
C LEU A 149 -15.60 4.82 -16.85
N ILE A 150 -14.71 3.94 -17.30
CA ILE A 150 -13.90 4.17 -18.50
C ILE A 150 -14.80 4.41 -19.72
N ASN A 151 -15.81 3.57 -19.91
CA ASN A 151 -16.75 3.74 -21.04
C ASN A 151 -17.52 5.06 -20.96
N LYS A 152 -17.92 5.48 -19.75
CA LYS A 152 -18.59 6.77 -19.55
C LYS A 152 -17.66 7.98 -19.70
N ALA A 153 -16.36 7.78 -19.53
CA ALA A 153 -15.35 8.82 -19.75
C ALA A 153 -14.99 9.01 -21.23
N GLN A 154 -15.54 8.18 -22.15
CA GLN A 154 -15.33 8.36 -23.58
C GLN A 154 -15.85 9.74 -24.02
N GLY A 155 -15.04 10.44 -24.79
CA GLY A 155 -15.31 11.82 -25.21
C GLY A 155 -14.53 12.87 -24.42
N PHE A 156 -13.92 12.49 -23.30
CA PHE A 156 -12.96 13.34 -22.59
C PHE A 156 -11.52 12.94 -22.93
N GLU A 157 -10.67 13.90 -23.17
CA GLU A 157 -9.24 13.66 -23.41
C GLU A 157 -8.52 13.45 -22.06
N ILE A 158 -8.39 12.21 -21.63
CA ILE A 158 -7.79 11.85 -20.34
C ILE A 158 -6.27 11.94 -20.42
N GLU A 159 -5.70 12.97 -19.77
CA GLU A 159 -4.25 13.19 -19.66
C GLU A 159 -3.63 12.35 -18.55
N LYS A 160 -4.39 12.12 -17.46
CA LYS A 160 -3.95 11.47 -16.23
C LYS A 160 -5.12 10.78 -15.53
N ILE A 161 -4.82 9.71 -14.83
CA ILE A 161 -5.79 9.04 -13.96
C ILE A 161 -5.30 9.11 -12.51
N LEU A 162 -6.16 9.56 -11.60
CA LEU A 162 -5.97 9.42 -10.15
C LEU A 162 -6.76 8.20 -9.69
N PHE A 163 -6.07 7.16 -9.29
CA PHE A 163 -6.68 5.92 -8.80
C PHE A 163 -6.50 5.79 -7.30
N CYS A 164 -7.60 5.86 -6.56
CA CYS A 164 -7.59 5.74 -5.11
C CYS A 164 -7.78 4.28 -4.72
N ILE A 165 -6.85 3.77 -3.92
CA ILE A 165 -6.87 2.39 -3.37
C ILE A 165 -6.96 2.43 -1.84
N GLY A 166 -7.21 1.29 -1.22
CA GLY A 166 -7.52 1.22 0.21
C GLY A 166 -8.99 1.51 0.45
N ASN A 167 -9.31 2.39 1.40
CA ASN A 167 -10.69 2.75 1.73
C ASN A 167 -11.57 1.52 1.98
N ASP A 168 -11.16 0.65 2.92
CA ASP A 168 -11.84 -0.61 3.23
C ASP A 168 -11.93 -1.56 2.01
N VAL A 169 -10.79 -1.78 1.33
CA VAL A 169 -10.73 -2.80 0.28
C VAL A 169 -10.83 -4.20 0.87
N LEU A 170 -10.20 -4.45 2.03
CA LEU A 170 -10.32 -5.69 2.79
C LEU A 170 -11.36 -5.54 3.91
N HIS A 171 -12.10 -6.61 4.17
CA HIS A 171 -13.12 -6.62 5.21
C HIS A 171 -12.57 -6.80 6.62
N ILE A 172 -11.37 -7.38 6.73
CA ILE A 172 -10.68 -7.70 7.98
C ILE A 172 -9.21 -7.34 7.91
N ASP A 173 -8.61 -7.06 9.07
CA ASP A 173 -7.21 -6.60 9.18
C ASP A 173 -6.25 -7.64 9.78
N ASN A 174 -6.77 -8.80 10.19
CA ASN A 174 -5.98 -9.77 10.94
C ASN A 174 -6.52 -11.21 10.85
N VAL A 175 -5.75 -12.14 11.45
CA VAL A 175 -6.06 -13.60 11.46
C VAL A 175 -7.30 -13.98 12.27
N TYR A 176 -7.82 -13.06 13.08
CA TYR A 176 -8.99 -13.30 13.94
C TYR A 176 -10.30 -12.89 13.30
N SER A 177 -10.30 -12.55 12.02
CA SER A 177 -11.47 -12.06 11.27
C SER A 177 -12.11 -10.85 11.93
N THR A 178 -11.28 -9.86 12.31
CA THR A 178 -11.75 -8.60 12.91
C THR A 178 -11.27 -7.39 12.12
N THR A 179 -12.00 -6.27 12.26
CA THR A 179 -11.50 -4.96 11.84
C THR A 179 -10.26 -4.57 12.64
N THR A 180 -9.58 -3.50 12.26
CA THR A 180 -8.41 -2.96 12.98
C THR A 180 -8.66 -2.76 14.48
N LYS A 181 -9.86 -2.33 14.85
CA LYS A 181 -10.24 -2.10 16.26
C LYS A 181 -10.80 -3.34 16.97
N GLY A 182 -10.76 -4.51 16.33
CA GLY A 182 -11.16 -5.79 16.94
C GLY A 182 -12.66 -6.12 16.81
N THR A 183 -13.43 -5.43 15.97
CA THR A 183 -14.82 -5.79 15.71
C THR A 183 -14.89 -7.06 14.85
N PRO A 184 -15.51 -8.16 15.34
CA PRO A 184 -15.65 -9.40 14.57
C PRO A 184 -16.45 -9.18 13.28
N GLN A 185 -16.08 -9.89 12.24
CA GLN A 185 -16.70 -9.81 10.92
C GLN A 185 -17.01 -11.21 10.37
N ASP A 186 -18.13 -11.32 9.65
CA ASP A 186 -18.46 -12.53 8.89
C ASP A 186 -17.69 -12.54 7.57
N THR A 187 -16.92 -13.62 7.33
CA THR A 187 -16.04 -13.74 6.17
C THR A 187 -16.31 -14.99 5.35
N ASP A 188 -16.10 -14.90 4.04
CA ASP A 188 -16.27 -16.00 3.07
C ASP A 188 -14.98 -16.80 2.82
N GLY A 189 -13.89 -16.49 3.52
CA GLY A 189 -12.59 -17.14 3.36
C GLY A 189 -11.60 -16.73 4.44
N LYS A 190 -10.33 -16.92 4.15
CA LYS A 190 -9.21 -16.60 5.05
C LYS A 190 -8.58 -15.27 4.68
N TRP A 191 -7.99 -14.57 5.66
CA TRP A 191 -7.37 -13.27 5.49
C TRP A 191 -6.33 -13.23 4.35
N TRP A 192 -5.56 -14.30 4.14
CA TRP A 192 -4.55 -14.35 3.09
C TRP A 192 -5.17 -14.53 1.69
N GLU A 193 -6.27 -15.29 1.55
CA GLU A 193 -7.03 -15.43 0.30
C GLU A 193 -7.61 -14.07 -0.13
N HIS A 194 -8.17 -13.33 0.83
CA HIS A 194 -8.70 -11.97 0.59
C HIS A 194 -7.59 -11.01 0.16
N TYR A 195 -6.41 -11.11 0.79
CA TYR A 195 -5.26 -10.28 0.43
C TYR A 195 -4.76 -10.56 -1.00
N GLU A 196 -4.61 -11.84 -1.37
CA GLU A 196 -4.21 -12.24 -2.71
C GLU A 196 -5.23 -11.80 -3.78
N LEU A 197 -6.53 -11.93 -3.50
CA LEU A 197 -7.60 -11.44 -4.37
C LEU A 197 -7.55 -9.92 -4.55
N ALA A 198 -7.35 -9.17 -3.47
CA ALA A 198 -7.24 -7.71 -3.53
C ALA A 198 -6.01 -7.26 -4.32
N LEU A 199 -4.87 -7.95 -4.13
CA LEU A 199 -3.66 -7.69 -4.90
C LEU A 199 -3.89 -7.94 -6.40
N ALA A 200 -4.43 -9.10 -6.76
CA ALA A 200 -4.72 -9.45 -8.16
C ALA A 200 -5.70 -8.46 -8.79
N LEU A 201 -6.77 -8.10 -8.08
CA LEU A 201 -7.76 -7.12 -8.52
C LEU A 201 -7.11 -5.76 -8.84
N TYR A 202 -6.32 -5.22 -7.90
CA TYR A 202 -5.71 -3.90 -8.10
C TYR A 202 -4.61 -3.92 -9.17
N VAL A 203 -3.85 -5.00 -9.30
CA VAL A 203 -2.90 -5.16 -10.41
C VAL A 203 -3.64 -5.09 -11.74
N GLU A 204 -4.72 -5.86 -11.93
CA GLU A 204 -5.51 -5.84 -13.16
C GLU A 204 -6.14 -4.46 -13.42
N CYS A 205 -6.68 -3.82 -12.40
CA CYS A 205 -7.24 -2.48 -12.52
C CYS A 205 -6.20 -1.47 -13.00
N ILE A 206 -5.03 -1.43 -12.36
CA ILE A 206 -3.96 -0.49 -12.72
C ILE A 206 -3.45 -0.76 -14.15
N GLU A 207 -3.32 -2.03 -14.55
CA GLU A 207 -2.90 -2.38 -15.91
C GLU A 207 -3.92 -1.95 -16.97
N ILE A 208 -5.22 -2.05 -16.70
CA ILE A 208 -6.28 -1.54 -17.57
C ILE A 208 -6.20 -0.01 -17.68
N LEU A 209 -6.12 0.67 -16.53
CA LEU A 209 -6.07 2.13 -16.47
C LEU A 209 -4.83 2.69 -17.16
N ARG A 210 -3.68 2.05 -16.95
CA ARG A 210 -2.41 2.43 -17.56
C ARG A 210 -2.46 2.45 -19.10
N LYS A 211 -3.29 1.62 -19.72
CA LYS A 211 -3.47 1.62 -21.19
C LYS A 211 -4.12 2.90 -21.71
N ILE A 212 -4.84 3.62 -20.85
CA ILE A 212 -5.57 4.85 -21.20
C ILE A 212 -4.68 6.07 -20.97
N ALA A 213 -4.18 6.26 -19.76
CA ALA A 213 -3.35 7.40 -19.35
C ALA A 213 -2.35 6.98 -18.25
N PRO A 214 -1.31 7.78 -17.95
CA PRO A 214 -0.49 7.61 -16.77
C PRO A 214 -1.36 7.57 -15.50
N VAL A 215 -1.00 6.74 -14.53
CA VAL A 215 -1.78 6.51 -13.32
C VAL A 215 -1.02 6.98 -12.08
N ASP A 216 -1.62 7.90 -11.33
CA ASP A 216 -1.17 8.24 -9.99
C ASP A 216 -2.05 7.49 -8.99
N VAL A 217 -1.44 6.55 -8.26
CA VAL A 217 -2.12 5.71 -7.27
C VAL A 217 -1.96 6.35 -5.89
N VAL A 218 -3.07 6.54 -5.20
CA VAL A 218 -3.08 7.10 -3.84
C VAL A 218 -3.75 6.12 -2.90
N HIS A 219 -3.04 5.70 -1.85
CA HIS A 219 -3.59 4.85 -0.81
C HIS A 219 -4.24 5.71 0.28
N SER A 220 -5.51 5.43 0.60
CA SER A 220 -6.24 6.01 1.73
C SER A 220 -6.36 5.00 2.86
N MET A 221 -5.90 5.39 4.04
CA MET A 221 -6.02 4.58 5.26
C MET A 221 -7.49 4.45 5.67
N SER A 222 -7.90 3.31 6.21
CA SER A 222 -9.28 3.01 6.57
C SER A 222 -9.40 2.13 7.82
N ASN A 223 -10.61 1.95 8.34
CA ASN A 223 -10.81 1.34 9.65
C ASN A 223 -10.96 -0.19 9.64
N HIS A 224 -11.26 -0.81 8.50
CA HIS A 224 -11.33 -2.27 8.38
C HIS A 224 -9.98 -2.91 8.10
N ASP A 225 -9.09 -2.24 7.37
CA ASP A 225 -7.84 -2.79 6.82
C ASP A 225 -6.63 -1.85 6.99
N TYR A 226 -6.56 -1.14 8.12
CA TYR A 226 -5.53 -0.13 8.38
C TYR A 226 -4.11 -0.64 8.14
N GLN A 227 -3.79 -1.83 8.65
CA GLN A 227 -2.47 -2.44 8.52
C GLN A 227 -2.36 -3.24 7.21
N SER A 228 -3.30 -4.11 6.93
CA SER A 228 -3.27 -4.96 5.73
C SER A 228 -3.41 -4.16 4.44
N GLY A 229 -4.24 -3.12 4.43
CA GLY A 229 -4.37 -2.17 3.31
C GLY A 229 -3.08 -1.40 3.05
N PHE A 230 -2.37 -0.97 4.10
CA PHE A 230 -1.06 -0.34 3.98
C PHE A 230 -0.03 -1.30 3.35
N HIS A 231 0.02 -2.55 3.81
CA HIS A 231 0.92 -3.55 3.23
C HIS A 231 0.58 -3.84 1.77
N LEU A 232 -0.71 -3.91 1.43
CA LEU A 232 -1.19 -4.11 0.06
C LEU A 232 -0.73 -2.97 -0.86
N ALA A 233 -0.84 -1.72 -0.40
CA ALA A 233 -0.40 -0.55 -1.16
C ALA A 233 1.12 -0.57 -1.43
N HIS A 234 1.92 -0.95 -0.44
CA HIS A 234 3.37 -1.12 -0.62
C HIS A 234 3.73 -2.28 -1.53
N THR A 235 2.96 -3.38 -1.48
CA THR A 235 3.14 -4.52 -2.40
C THR A 235 2.85 -4.10 -3.85
N LEU A 236 1.79 -3.32 -4.08
CA LEU A 236 1.49 -2.76 -5.40
C LEU A 236 2.58 -1.79 -5.89
N GLN A 237 3.08 -0.92 -5.02
CA GLN A 237 4.20 -0.03 -5.35
C GLN A 237 5.45 -0.83 -5.77
N ALA A 238 5.76 -1.91 -5.05
CA ALA A 238 6.87 -2.79 -5.38
C ALA A 238 6.63 -3.56 -6.70
N TRP A 239 5.39 -3.98 -6.97
CA TRP A 239 5.00 -4.64 -8.21
C TRP A 239 5.25 -3.74 -9.43
N PHE A 240 4.80 -2.49 -9.36
CA PHE A 240 4.87 -1.53 -10.46
C PHE A 240 6.13 -0.65 -10.47
N ARG A 241 7.17 -0.97 -9.66
CA ARG A 241 8.39 -0.14 -9.53
C ARG A 241 9.14 0.11 -10.85
N LYS A 242 8.95 -0.76 -11.85
CA LYS A 242 9.53 -0.62 -13.19
C LYS A 242 8.64 0.15 -14.19
N ALA A 243 7.41 0.46 -13.82
CA ALA A 243 6.48 1.19 -14.66
C ALA A 243 6.70 2.71 -14.50
N ILE A 244 7.25 3.35 -15.53
CA ILE A 244 7.61 4.78 -15.49
C ILE A 244 6.41 5.74 -15.50
N ASP A 245 5.25 5.24 -15.90
CA ASP A 245 4.00 5.97 -16.03
C ASP A 245 2.99 5.65 -14.92
N ILE A 246 3.45 5.03 -13.82
CA ILE A 246 2.68 4.79 -12.62
C ILE A 246 3.43 5.37 -11.41
N THR A 247 2.76 6.20 -10.63
CA THR A 247 3.30 6.75 -9.38
C THR A 247 2.46 6.34 -8.18
N PHE A 248 3.04 6.34 -6.99
CA PHE A 248 2.36 5.91 -5.76
C PHE A 248 2.55 6.92 -4.62
N ASP A 249 1.45 7.30 -3.95
CA ASP A 249 1.47 7.88 -2.60
C ASP A 249 0.94 6.84 -1.61
N VAL A 250 1.86 6.13 -0.95
CA VAL A 250 1.57 5.10 0.06
C VAL A 250 1.94 5.56 1.47
N THR A 251 2.02 6.87 1.71
CA THR A 251 2.30 7.40 3.04
C THR A 251 1.16 7.08 4.02
N VAL A 252 1.47 7.01 5.32
CA VAL A 252 0.48 6.72 6.40
C VAL A 252 -0.42 7.91 6.74
N ALA A 253 -0.34 9.00 5.97
CA ALA A 253 -1.19 10.16 6.22
C ALA A 253 -2.66 9.81 5.96
N HIS A 254 -3.53 10.08 6.94
CA HIS A 254 -4.98 9.82 6.83
C HIS A 254 -5.64 10.69 5.75
N ARG A 255 -5.17 11.92 5.58
CA ARG A 255 -5.63 12.84 4.56
C ARG A 255 -4.61 12.96 3.44
N LYS A 256 -5.04 12.69 2.24
CA LYS A 256 -4.24 12.80 1.02
C LYS A 256 -4.65 14.03 0.22
N TYR A 257 -3.71 14.61 -0.48
CA TYR A 257 -3.92 15.82 -1.24
C TYR A 257 -3.28 15.69 -2.62
N TYR A 258 -4.08 15.90 -3.63
CA TYR A 258 -3.66 15.81 -5.02
C TYR A 258 -4.00 17.10 -5.75
N LYS A 259 -3.02 17.66 -6.46
CA LYS A 259 -3.22 18.87 -7.26
C LYS A 259 -3.24 18.54 -8.75
N TYR A 260 -4.31 18.97 -9.42
CA TYR A 260 -4.40 18.88 -10.88
C TYR A 260 -4.86 20.24 -11.45
N GLY A 261 -4.00 20.87 -12.26
CA GLY A 261 -4.27 22.22 -12.80
C GLY A 261 -4.65 23.21 -11.69
N THR A 262 -5.87 23.76 -11.78
CA THR A 262 -6.44 24.66 -10.77
C THR A 262 -7.22 23.98 -9.67
N SER A 263 -7.32 22.63 -9.69
CA SER A 263 -8.04 21.85 -8.68
C SER A 263 -7.11 21.32 -7.59
N LEU A 264 -7.58 21.36 -6.34
CA LEU A 264 -7.02 20.65 -5.20
C LEU A 264 -8.02 19.59 -4.73
N ILE A 265 -7.61 18.35 -4.75
CA ILE A 265 -8.42 17.19 -4.38
C ILE A 265 -7.90 16.64 -3.06
N GLY A 266 -8.76 16.55 -2.07
CA GLY A 266 -8.54 15.86 -0.80
C GLY A 266 -9.21 14.49 -0.82
N LEU A 267 -8.55 13.50 -0.23
CA LEU A 267 -9.05 12.14 -0.08
C LEU A 267 -8.89 11.72 1.38
N GLU A 268 -9.94 11.18 1.94
CA GLU A 268 -9.98 10.61 3.29
C GLU A 268 -11.04 9.51 3.33
N HIS A 269 -10.85 8.49 4.18
CA HIS A 269 -11.85 7.43 4.32
C HIS A 269 -13.18 7.95 4.85
N GLY A 270 -13.18 8.88 5.80
CA GLY A 270 -14.40 9.50 6.33
C GLY A 270 -14.77 9.05 7.74
N ASP A 271 -13.96 8.19 8.36
CA ASP A 271 -14.12 7.75 9.77
C ASP A 271 -13.40 8.68 10.77
N GLY A 272 -12.64 9.67 10.28
CA GLY A 272 -11.77 10.54 11.06
C GLY A 272 -12.35 11.92 11.32
N ALA A 273 -12.00 12.89 10.47
CA ALA A 273 -12.37 14.27 10.66
C ALA A 273 -13.85 14.54 10.35
N LYS A 274 -14.48 15.44 11.12
CA LYS A 274 -15.83 15.89 10.79
C LYS A 274 -15.85 16.63 9.45
N MET A 275 -16.86 16.33 8.63
CA MET A 275 -17.05 16.95 7.30
C MET A 275 -16.89 18.48 7.32
N ASP A 276 -17.47 19.14 8.34
CA ASP A 276 -17.45 20.60 8.46
C ASP A 276 -16.04 21.18 8.72
N ASN A 277 -15.10 20.38 9.20
CA ASN A 277 -13.71 20.79 9.45
C ASN A 277 -12.81 20.60 8.24
N LEU A 278 -13.17 19.75 7.28
CA LEU A 278 -12.32 19.38 6.15
C LEU A 278 -11.83 20.56 5.29
N PRO A 279 -12.66 21.58 5.00
CA PRO A 279 -12.19 22.75 4.28
C PRO A 279 -11.06 23.50 4.99
N LEU A 280 -11.18 23.70 6.31
CA LEU A 280 -10.15 24.38 7.11
C LEU A 280 -8.90 23.52 7.26
N LEU A 281 -9.05 22.22 7.42
CA LEU A 281 -7.93 21.26 7.45
C LEU A 281 -7.14 21.29 6.14
N MET A 282 -7.81 21.31 4.98
CA MET A 282 -7.15 21.43 3.68
C MET A 282 -6.34 22.72 3.56
N ALA A 283 -6.91 23.85 3.98
CA ALA A 283 -6.22 25.13 3.96
C ALA A 283 -5.02 25.15 4.92
N GLN A 284 -5.16 24.58 6.11
CA GLN A 284 -4.14 24.54 7.15
C GLN A 284 -2.99 23.56 6.80
N GLU A 285 -3.31 22.39 6.30
CA GLU A 285 -2.32 21.34 6.02
C GLU A 285 -1.60 21.57 4.69
N LYS A 286 -2.26 22.22 3.72
CA LYS A 286 -1.70 22.46 2.39
C LYS A 286 -1.83 23.93 1.95
N PRO A 287 -1.35 24.92 2.74
CA PRO A 287 -1.58 26.33 2.47
C PRO A 287 -1.02 26.79 1.10
N LYS A 288 0.11 26.25 0.66
CA LYS A 288 0.69 26.57 -0.66
C LYS A 288 -0.16 26.00 -1.81
N MET A 289 -0.69 24.78 -1.66
CA MET A 289 -1.58 24.20 -2.68
C MET A 289 -2.91 24.95 -2.70
N TRP A 290 -3.45 25.27 -1.51
CA TRP A 290 -4.67 26.04 -1.35
C TRP A 290 -4.58 27.40 -2.08
N ALA A 291 -3.52 28.17 -1.84
CA ALA A 291 -3.32 29.47 -2.46
C ALA A 291 -3.17 29.40 -3.99
N ASN A 292 -2.64 28.29 -4.51
CA ASN A 292 -2.38 28.09 -5.94
C ASN A 292 -3.47 27.29 -6.67
N THR A 293 -4.67 27.17 -6.07
CA THR A 293 -5.82 26.46 -6.68
C THR A 293 -7.08 27.30 -6.55
N LYS A 294 -8.01 27.12 -7.51
CA LYS A 294 -9.29 27.86 -7.57
C LYS A 294 -10.45 27.01 -7.08
N THR A 295 -10.44 25.72 -7.42
CA THR A 295 -11.50 24.75 -7.12
C THR A 295 -10.97 23.69 -6.18
N ARG A 296 -11.77 23.25 -5.21
CA ARG A 296 -11.33 22.32 -4.17
C ARG A 296 -12.42 21.32 -3.88
N TYR A 297 -12.00 20.05 -3.74
CA TYR A 297 -12.91 18.91 -3.57
C TYR A 297 -12.38 17.99 -2.49
N TRP A 298 -13.31 17.41 -1.71
CA TRP A 298 -13.05 16.26 -0.86
C TRP A 298 -13.89 15.10 -1.32
N TYR A 299 -13.28 13.93 -1.48
CA TYR A 299 -13.95 12.67 -1.74
C TYR A 299 -13.79 11.76 -0.54
N LEU A 300 -14.93 11.40 0.05
CA LEU A 300 -15.04 10.64 1.29
C LEU A 300 -15.80 9.33 1.06
N HIS A 301 -15.61 8.38 1.97
CA HIS A 301 -16.15 7.03 1.94
C HIS A 301 -16.80 6.66 3.26
N HIS A 302 -16.71 5.40 3.73
CA HIS A 302 -17.11 4.88 5.04
C HIS A 302 -18.63 4.79 5.28
N ILE A 303 -19.43 5.76 4.84
CA ILE A 303 -20.85 5.81 5.20
C ILE A 303 -21.71 4.83 4.39
N HIS A 304 -21.19 4.21 3.32
CA HIS A 304 -21.84 3.24 2.43
C HIS A 304 -23.17 3.68 1.83
N HIS A 305 -23.86 4.66 2.41
CA HIS A 305 -25.20 5.10 2.03
C HIS A 305 -25.38 6.60 2.26
N LYS A 306 -26.27 7.18 1.46
CA LYS A 306 -26.63 8.58 1.56
C LYS A 306 -27.83 8.76 2.48
N VAL A 307 -27.64 9.26 3.70
CA VAL A 307 -28.73 9.43 4.70
C VAL A 307 -29.46 10.76 4.50
N LYS A 308 -30.78 10.66 4.41
CA LYS A 308 -31.71 11.75 4.03
C LYS A 308 -31.75 12.97 4.97
N HIS A 309 -31.25 12.93 6.20
CA HIS A 309 -31.46 13.99 7.19
C HIS A 309 -30.24 14.63 7.86
N LYS A 310 -29.11 13.96 7.94
CA LYS A 310 -27.89 14.53 8.52
C LYS A 310 -26.69 14.52 7.57
N TRP A 311 -26.74 13.70 6.54
CA TRP A 311 -25.65 13.47 5.63
C TRP A 311 -26.11 13.81 4.23
N ARG A 312 -25.52 14.82 3.64
CA ARG A 312 -25.74 15.17 2.23
C ARG A 312 -24.73 14.43 1.40
N ASP A 313 -25.11 14.04 0.19
CA ASP A 313 -24.22 13.42 -0.80
C ASP A 313 -23.02 14.28 -1.09
N ALA A 314 -23.27 15.56 -1.29
CA ALA A 314 -22.31 16.62 -1.47
C ALA A 314 -22.76 17.84 -0.68
N LYS A 315 -21.79 18.58 -0.15
CA LYS A 315 -22.00 19.85 0.53
C LYS A 315 -20.99 20.86 0.03
N ASP A 316 -21.52 21.98 -0.48
CA ASP A 316 -20.69 23.11 -0.82
C ASP A 316 -20.44 23.96 0.42
N PHE A 317 -19.17 24.12 0.73
CA PHE A 317 -18.65 25.12 1.67
C PHE A 317 -18.10 26.30 0.89
N ILE A 318 -17.67 27.34 1.59
CA ILE A 318 -17.00 28.47 0.94
C ILE A 318 -15.70 27.97 0.28
N GLY A 319 -15.74 27.80 -1.04
CA GLY A 319 -14.60 27.43 -1.88
C GLY A 319 -14.17 25.96 -1.82
N VAL A 320 -14.99 25.07 -1.25
CA VAL A 320 -14.73 23.63 -1.19
C VAL A 320 -16.00 22.81 -1.30
N THR A 321 -16.05 21.85 -2.20
CA THR A 321 -17.11 20.84 -2.27
C THR A 321 -16.64 19.56 -1.57
N VAL A 322 -17.44 19.00 -0.69
CA VAL A 322 -17.20 17.73 0.01
C VAL A 322 -18.25 16.72 -0.41
N GLU A 323 -17.81 15.58 -0.94
CA GLU A 323 -18.70 14.53 -1.45
C GLU A 323 -18.39 13.18 -0.79
N TYR A 324 -19.46 12.44 -0.41
CA TYR A 324 -19.38 11.03 -0.04
C TYR A 324 -19.65 10.15 -1.26
N MET A 325 -18.79 9.13 -1.41
CA MET A 325 -18.86 8.18 -2.50
C MET A 325 -19.81 7.02 -2.16
N ARG A 326 -20.42 6.43 -3.19
CA ARG A 326 -21.18 5.18 -3.06
C ARG A 326 -20.22 4.00 -3.00
N SER A 327 -20.66 2.96 -2.29
CA SER A 327 -19.95 1.67 -2.21
C SER A 327 -20.51 0.66 -3.21
N PRO A 328 -19.69 -0.20 -3.83
CA PRO A 328 -20.14 -1.37 -4.59
C PRO A 328 -20.53 -2.54 -3.67
N SER A 329 -20.24 -2.45 -2.36
CA SER A 329 -20.45 -3.53 -1.40
C SER A 329 -21.93 -3.84 -1.14
N GLY A 330 -22.23 -5.12 -0.93
CA GLY A 330 -23.53 -5.58 -0.49
C GLY A 330 -23.83 -5.18 0.96
N THR A 331 -25.13 -5.21 1.31
CA THR A 331 -25.61 -5.01 2.68
C THR A 331 -25.19 -6.22 3.53
N ASP A 332 -24.61 -6.01 4.71
CA ASP A 332 -24.35 -7.07 5.69
C ASP A 332 -25.45 -7.15 6.76
N SER A 333 -25.34 -8.15 7.63
CA SER A 333 -26.28 -8.42 8.71
C SER A 333 -26.47 -7.22 9.65
N TRP A 334 -25.38 -6.52 10.01
CA TRP A 334 -25.45 -5.33 10.87
C TRP A 334 -26.21 -4.18 10.20
N HIS A 335 -25.89 -3.88 8.93
CA HIS A 335 -26.57 -2.84 8.15
C HIS A 335 -28.04 -3.18 7.95
N SER A 336 -28.36 -4.45 7.64
CA SER A 336 -29.74 -4.91 7.49
C SER A 336 -30.54 -4.70 8.77
N ARG A 337 -30.04 -5.13 9.93
CA ARG A 337 -30.71 -4.95 11.24
C ARG A 337 -30.91 -3.48 11.62
N LYS A 338 -30.02 -2.58 11.17
CA LYS A 338 -30.14 -1.13 11.40
C LYS A 338 -31.03 -0.42 10.38
N GLY A 339 -31.58 -1.14 9.40
CA GLY A 339 -32.46 -0.57 8.37
C GLY A 339 -31.69 0.17 7.25
N TYR A 340 -30.40 -0.07 7.13
CA TYR A 340 -29.58 0.51 6.05
C TYR A 340 -29.64 -0.39 4.80
N THR A 341 -30.84 -0.57 4.26
CA THR A 341 -31.11 -1.42 3.10
C THR A 341 -31.61 -0.61 1.91
N GLY A 342 -31.55 -1.21 0.70
CA GLY A 342 -32.09 -0.60 -0.51
C GLY A 342 -31.27 0.57 -1.08
N VAL A 343 -30.03 0.76 -0.63
CA VAL A 343 -29.14 1.79 -1.17
C VAL A 343 -28.55 1.31 -2.49
N PRO A 344 -28.63 2.10 -3.60
CA PRO A 344 -28.01 1.72 -4.86
C PRO A 344 -26.51 1.53 -4.71
N LYS A 345 -26.00 0.38 -5.14
CA LYS A 345 -24.59 0.02 -5.16
C LYS A 345 -23.94 0.58 -6.42
N ALA A 346 -22.79 1.22 -6.29
CA ALA A 346 -22.13 1.82 -7.45
C ALA A 346 -20.65 2.04 -7.23
N CYS A 347 -19.91 2.09 -8.33
CA CYS A 347 -18.60 2.73 -8.40
C CYS A 347 -18.75 4.14 -8.98
N GLU A 348 -18.05 5.10 -8.40
CA GLU A 348 -18.11 6.49 -8.82
C GLU A 348 -16.72 7.01 -9.22
N GLY A 349 -16.71 7.98 -10.13
CA GLY A 349 -15.52 8.67 -10.61
C GLY A 349 -15.85 10.08 -11.05
N PHE A 350 -14.83 10.89 -11.26
CA PHE A 350 -14.98 12.30 -11.61
C PHE A 350 -14.03 12.69 -12.73
N ILE A 351 -14.51 13.58 -13.59
CA ILE A 351 -13.69 14.24 -14.61
C ILE A 351 -13.40 15.66 -14.17
N HIS A 352 -12.13 15.99 -14.07
CA HIS A 352 -11.67 17.33 -13.81
C HIS A 352 -11.00 17.93 -15.03
N HIS A 353 -11.51 19.03 -15.53
CA HIS A 353 -10.81 19.86 -16.50
C HIS A 353 -9.68 20.62 -15.83
N LYS A 354 -8.57 20.81 -16.54
CA LYS A 354 -7.33 21.41 -15.96
C LYS A 354 -7.52 22.81 -15.39
N GLU A 355 -8.45 23.59 -15.96
CA GLU A 355 -8.69 24.99 -15.57
C GLU A 355 -10.06 25.21 -14.92
N LEU A 356 -11.08 24.43 -15.28
CA LEU A 356 -12.47 24.64 -14.87
C LEU A 356 -12.86 23.88 -13.59
N GLY A 357 -12.06 22.89 -13.18
CA GLY A 357 -12.39 22.03 -12.06
C GLY A 357 -13.21 20.82 -12.48
N GLN A 358 -14.05 20.28 -11.61
CA GLN A 358 -14.88 19.12 -11.88
C GLN A 358 -15.96 19.45 -12.90
N VAL A 359 -15.94 18.76 -14.04
CA VAL A 359 -16.87 18.95 -15.15
C VAL A 359 -17.87 17.80 -15.30
N ALA A 360 -17.57 16.62 -14.74
CA ALA A 360 -18.50 15.50 -14.74
C ALA A 360 -18.36 14.62 -13.50
N ARG A 361 -19.47 14.00 -13.10
CA ARG A 361 -19.55 12.89 -12.16
C ARG A 361 -20.06 11.67 -12.92
N LEU A 362 -19.33 10.59 -12.82
CA LEU A 362 -19.63 9.32 -13.49
C LEU A 362 -20.06 8.32 -12.42
N THR A 363 -21.14 7.61 -12.66
CA THR A 363 -21.65 6.56 -11.76
C THR A 363 -21.96 5.30 -12.55
N HIS A 364 -21.41 4.18 -12.11
CA HIS A 364 -21.75 2.85 -12.61
C HIS A 364 -22.50 2.09 -11.53
N PHE A 365 -23.78 1.83 -11.74
CA PHE A 365 -24.66 1.09 -10.83
C PHE A 365 -24.59 -0.42 -11.10
N PHE A 366 -24.89 -1.22 -10.04
CA PHE A 366 -24.97 -2.68 -10.05
C PHE A 366 -26.39 -3.17 -9.79
#